data_6d6f4fd2a814ffdd48a572c31f9104b7
#
_entry.id   6d6f4fd2a814ffdd48a572c31f9104b7
#
_cell.length_a   1.000
_cell.length_b   1.000
_cell.length_c   1.000
_cell.angle_alpha   90.00
_cell.angle_beta   90.00
_cell.angle_gamma   90.00
#
_symmetry.space_group_name_H-M   'P 1'
#
loop_
_entity.id
_entity.type
_entity.pdbx_description
1 polymer ?
#
loop_
_entity_poly.entity_id
_entity_poly.type
_entity_poly.pdbx_seq_one_letter_code
_entity_poly.pdbx_strand_id
1 'polypeptide(L)'
;AAFSSFDVEHVKTACENVYMALRLPNDHFSPRYCKNDVLLLSDKFPNEGENALFLYNHRLYFRQFHISEKGYALNTINGRGTALRFRRMDSCRLIGTCMAVQ
;
A
#
# COMPACT_ATOMS: atom_id res chain seq x y z
N ALA A 1 7.04 10.41 8.62
CA ALA A 1 6.05 9.63 7.90
C ALA A 1 5.73 8.35 8.64
N ALA A 2 4.47 7.92 8.57
CA ALA A 2 3.96 6.79 9.33
C ALA A 2 4.65 5.46 8.99
N PHE A 3 5.37 5.39 7.87
CA PHE A 3 5.95 4.15 7.35
C PHE A 3 7.47 4.11 7.36
N SER A 4 8.12 4.95 8.16
CA SER A 4 9.57 4.98 8.17
C SER A 4 10.22 3.72 8.74
N SER A 5 9.46 2.88 9.45
CA SER A 5 9.97 1.65 10.03
C SER A 5 8.91 0.55 10.01
N PHE A 6 8.88 -0.21 8.93
CA PHE A 6 8.10 -1.44 8.86
C PHE A 6 8.92 -2.61 9.36
N ASP A 7 8.28 -3.49 10.13
CA ASP A 7 8.87 -4.77 10.47
C ASP A 7 8.52 -5.78 9.38
N VAL A 8 9.53 -6.34 8.74
CA VAL A 8 9.33 -7.40 7.76
C VAL A 8 9.14 -8.71 8.51
N GLU A 9 8.05 -9.39 8.21
CA GLU A 9 7.69 -10.65 8.85
C GLU A 9 7.94 -11.82 7.91
N HIS A 10 8.46 -12.93 8.46
CA HIS A 10 8.52 -14.19 7.74
C HIS A 10 7.21 -14.95 7.99
N VAL A 11 6.32 -14.86 7.02
CA VAL A 11 5.01 -15.48 7.11
C VAL A 11 4.93 -16.62 6.11
N LYS A 12 4.63 -17.82 6.60
CA LYS A 12 4.26 -18.94 5.73
C LYS A 12 2.82 -18.70 5.31
N THR A 13 2.62 -18.47 4.04
CA THR A 13 1.31 -18.21 3.48
C THR A 13 1.03 -19.18 2.34
N ALA A 14 -0.25 -19.57 2.21
CA ALA A 14 -0.73 -20.30 1.05
C ALA A 14 -0.95 -19.39 -0.15
N CYS A 15 -0.85 -18.06 0.01
CA CYS A 15 -1.01 -17.11 -1.07
C CYS A 15 0.20 -17.15 -2.01
N GLU A 16 -0.06 -17.39 -3.28
CA GLU A 16 0.97 -17.31 -4.30
C GLU A 16 1.36 -15.85 -4.54
N ASN A 17 2.59 -15.63 -5.00
CA ASN A 17 3.12 -14.33 -5.39
C ASN A 17 3.30 -13.33 -4.25
N VAL A 18 3.17 -13.75 -3.01
CA VAL A 18 3.56 -12.92 -1.88
C VAL A 18 5.07 -12.96 -1.74
N TYR A 19 5.71 -11.80 -1.82
CA TYR A 19 7.16 -11.71 -1.69
C TYR A 19 7.60 -10.93 -0.45
N MET A 20 6.66 -10.23 0.20
CA MET A 20 6.96 -9.39 1.35
C MET A 20 5.77 -9.37 2.30
N ALA A 21 6.05 -9.39 3.60
CA ALA A 21 5.05 -9.23 4.63
C ALA A 21 5.46 -8.08 5.55
N LEU A 22 4.58 -7.13 5.75
CA LEU A 22 4.85 -5.93 6.56
C LEU A 22 3.84 -5.81 7.69
N ARG A 23 4.34 -5.60 8.91
CA ARG A 23 3.48 -5.34 10.06
C ARG A 23 3.21 -3.85 10.17
N LEU A 24 1.95 -3.47 10.35
CA LEU A 24 1.59 -2.07 10.54
C LEU A 24 2.02 -1.59 11.93
N PRO A 25 2.74 -0.47 12.00
CA PRO A 25 3.28 0.03 13.27
C PRO A 25 2.27 0.76 14.15
N ASN A 26 1.12 1.14 13.59
CA ASN A 26 0.12 1.95 14.30
C ASN A 26 -1.27 1.79 13.66
N ASP A 27 -2.24 2.54 14.20
CA ASP A 27 -3.64 2.52 13.73
C ASP A 27 -3.92 3.60 12.67
N HIS A 28 -2.92 4.01 11.92
CA HIS A 28 -3.04 5.11 10.96
C HIS A 28 -4.10 4.84 9.88
N PHE A 29 -4.36 3.57 9.56
CA PHE A 29 -5.33 3.17 8.54
C PHE A 29 -6.62 2.60 9.12
N SER A 30 -6.80 2.75 10.44
CA SER A 30 -8.03 2.28 11.08
C SER A 30 -9.24 3.07 10.53
N PRO A 31 -10.42 2.45 10.47
CA PRO A 31 -10.72 1.09 10.91
C PRO A 31 -10.42 -0.01 9.87
N ARG A 32 -10.01 0.35 8.67
CA ARG A 32 -9.77 -0.64 7.59
C ARG A 32 -8.64 -1.61 7.94
N TYR A 33 -7.55 -1.08 8.46
CA TYR A 33 -6.39 -1.83 8.91
C TYR A 33 -5.97 -1.32 10.27
N CYS A 34 -5.56 -2.22 11.14
CA CYS A 34 -5.22 -1.89 12.53
C CYS A 34 -3.75 -2.14 12.82
N LYS A 35 -3.27 -1.55 13.90
CA LYS A 35 -1.93 -1.81 14.41
C LYS A 35 -1.70 -3.31 14.56
N ASN A 36 -0.52 -3.76 14.19
CA ASN A 36 -0.07 -5.15 14.21
C ASN A 36 -0.67 -6.04 13.12
N ASP A 37 -1.57 -5.54 12.29
CA ASP A 37 -1.97 -6.28 11.10
C ASP A 37 -0.74 -6.49 10.21
N VAL A 38 -0.64 -7.67 9.61
CA VAL A 38 0.44 -8.00 8.69
C VAL A 38 -0.09 -7.97 7.27
N LEU A 39 0.46 -7.08 6.47
CA LEU A 39 0.09 -6.94 5.06
C LEU A 39 0.93 -7.91 4.23
N LEU A 40 0.27 -8.74 3.46
CA LEU A 40 0.95 -9.66 2.52
C LEU A 40 1.00 -8.99 1.15
N LEU A 41 2.20 -8.67 0.68
CA LEU A 41 2.40 -7.89 -0.53
C LEU A 41 2.91 -8.74 -1.67
N SER A 42 2.34 -8.49 -2.85
CA SER A 42 2.76 -9.06 -4.12
C SER A 42 3.55 -8.03 -4.92
N ASP A 43 4.39 -8.49 -5.83
CA ASP A 43 5.13 -7.60 -6.75
C ASP A 43 4.31 -7.19 -7.98
N LYS A 44 3.08 -7.66 -8.10
CA LYS A 44 2.20 -7.27 -9.22
C LYS A 44 1.72 -5.84 -9.06
N PHE A 45 1.63 -5.12 -10.17
CA PHE A 45 1.06 -3.77 -10.16
C PHE A 45 -0.43 -3.85 -9.76
N PRO A 46 -0.93 -2.90 -8.96
CA PRO A 46 -2.32 -2.97 -8.49
C PRO A 46 -3.33 -2.75 -9.62
N ASN A 47 -4.46 -3.41 -9.50
CA ASN A 47 -5.65 -3.12 -10.30
C ASN A 47 -6.45 -2.01 -9.65
N GLU A 48 -7.44 -1.50 -10.38
CA GLU A 48 -8.36 -0.49 -9.87
C GLU A 48 -8.95 -0.92 -8.51
N GLY A 49 -8.84 -0.05 -7.52
CA GLY A 49 -9.41 -0.26 -6.20
C GLY A 49 -8.56 -1.08 -5.23
N GLU A 50 -7.45 -1.64 -5.69
CA GLU A 50 -6.56 -2.38 -4.80
C GLU A 50 -5.68 -1.45 -3.99
N ASN A 51 -5.36 -1.86 -2.76
CA ASN A 51 -4.47 -1.11 -1.89
C ASN A 51 -3.03 -1.55 -2.11
N ALA A 52 -2.13 -0.60 -2.16
CA ALA A 52 -0.72 -0.88 -2.43
C ALA A 52 0.18 0.10 -1.70
N LEU A 53 1.42 -0.33 -1.49
CA LEU A 53 2.45 0.49 -0.87
C LEU A 53 3.33 1.07 -1.96
N PHE A 54 3.47 2.39 -1.97
CA PHE A 54 4.25 3.13 -2.96
C PHE A 54 5.32 3.97 -2.27
N LEU A 55 6.41 4.15 -2.96
CA LEU A 55 7.47 5.10 -2.57
C LEU A 55 7.39 6.31 -3.49
N TYR A 56 7.25 7.50 -2.91
CA TYR A 56 7.19 8.76 -3.63
C TYR A 56 7.85 9.85 -2.80
N ASN A 57 8.77 10.60 -3.40
CA ASN A 57 9.52 11.66 -2.71
C ASN A 57 10.13 11.19 -1.38
N HIS A 58 10.77 10.02 -1.39
CA HIS A 58 11.42 9.43 -0.22
C HIS A 58 10.46 9.07 0.93
N ARG A 59 9.15 8.99 0.65
CA ARG A 59 8.14 8.61 1.63
C ARG A 59 7.35 7.42 1.14
N LEU A 60 6.89 6.60 2.09
CA LEU A 60 6.05 5.46 1.79
C LEU A 60 4.58 5.84 1.98
N TYR A 61 3.76 5.45 1.02
CA TYR A 61 2.32 5.69 1.04
C TYR A 61 1.59 4.39 0.81
N PHE A 62 0.77 3.99 1.78
CA PHE A 62 -0.13 2.86 1.62
C PHE A 62 -1.50 3.41 1.24
N ARG A 63 -1.86 3.25 -0.03
CA ARG A 63 -3.01 3.94 -0.61
C ARG A 63 -3.78 3.03 -1.56
N GLN A 64 -5.04 3.39 -1.78
CA GLN A 64 -5.87 2.73 -2.78
C GLN A 64 -5.55 3.28 -4.16
N PHE A 65 -5.24 2.37 -5.09
CA PHE A 65 -4.93 2.73 -6.46
C PHE A 65 -6.20 2.99 -7.25
N HIS A 66 -6.24 4.10 -7.98
CA HIS A 66 -7.37 4.49 -8.79
C HIS A 66 -6.90 4.96 -10.17
N ILE A 67 -7.55 4.46 -11.22
CA ILE A 67 -7.29 4.85 -12.60
C ILE A 67 -8.38 5.82 -13.03
N SER A 68 -8.00 6.98 -13.54
CA SER A 68 -8.93 7.98 -14.04
C SER A 68 -8.60 8.32 -15.50
N GLU A 69 -9.50 9.05 -16.15
CA GLU A 69 -9.27 9.51 -17.53
C GLU A 69 -8.04 10.40 -17.66
N LYS A 70 -7.69 11.10 -16.60
CA LYS A 70 -6.58 12.06 -16.60
C LYS A 70 -5.28 11.47 -16.03
N GLY A 71 -5.27 10.20 -15.68
CA GLY A 71 -4.10 9.56 -15.09
C GLY A 71 -4.45 8.66 -13.90
N TYR A 72 -3.71 8.80 -12.82
CA TYR A 72 -3.82 7.91 -11.66
C TYR A 72 -3.98 8.70 -10.38
N ALA A 73 -4.63 8.08 -9.40
CA ALA A 73 -4.74 8.64 -8.08
C ALA A 73 -4.39 7.59 -7.02
N LEU A 74 -3.76 8.05 -5.96
CA LEU A 74 -3.53 7.25 -4.76
C LEU A 74 -4.43 7.82 -3.67
N ASN A 75 -5.58 7.21 -3.48
CA ASN A 75 -6.59 7.67 -2.54
C ASN A 75 -6.24 7.19 -1.13
N THR A 76 -6.61 7.98 -0.14
CA THR A 76 -6.46 7.56 1.25
C THR A 76 -7.41 6.40 1.54
N ILE A 77 -6.94 5.44 2.36
CA ILE A 77 -7.72 4.23 2.65
C ILE A 77 -8.87 4.55 3.60
N ASN A 78 -8.65 5.45 4.54
CA ASN A 78 -9.64 5.78 5.57
C ASN A 78 -10.35 7.13 5.33
N GLY A 79 -10.18 7.74 4.17
CA GLY A 79 -10.79 9.02 3.84
C GLY A 79 -10.15 10.24 4.48
N ARG A 80 -9.05 10.06 5.21
CA ARG A 80 -8.34 11.17 5.85
C ARG A 80 -7.19 11.63 4.97
N GLY A 81 -7.08 12.95 4.78
CA GLY A 81 -6.03 13.55 3.99
C GLY A 81 -6.40 13.64 2.51
N THR A 82 -5.43 14.04 1.72
CA THR A 82 -5.61 14.38 0.31
C THR A 82 -5.04 13.28 -0.59
N ALA A 83 -5.76 12.94 -1.65
CA ALA A 83 -5.27 12.01 -2.65
C ALA A 83 -4.05 12.57 -3.37
N LEU A 84 -3.12 11.71 -3.72
CA LEU A 84 -2.02 12.04 -4.62
C LEU A 84 -2.45 11.71 -6.05
N ARG A 85 -2.22 12.65 -6.97
CA ARG A 85 -2.64 12.50 -8.36
C ARG A 85 -1.44 12.58 -9.29
N PHE A 86 -1.41 11.71 -10.28
CA PHE A 86 -0.33 11.63 -11.24
C PHE A 86 -0.87 11.44 -12.65
N ARG A 87 -0.26 12.11 -13.62
CA ARG A 87 -0.52 11.80 -15.03
C ARG A 87 0.10 10.47 -15.41
N ARG A 88 1.30 10.23 -14.90
CA ARG A 88 2.08 9.01 -15.11
C ARG A 88 2.59 8.52 -13.77
N MET A 89 2.83 7.23 -13.67
CA MET A 89 3.37 6.63 -12.44
C MET A 89 4.90 6.57 -12.42
N ASP A 90 5.58 7.31 -13.30
CA ASP A 90 7.03 7.27 -13.44
C ASP A 90 7.78 7.73 -12.18
N SER A 91 7.23 8.70 -11.47
CA SER A 91 7.85 9.25 -10.26
C SER A 91 7.47 8.49 -8.99
N CYS A 92 6.59 7.51 -9.11
CA CYS A 92 6.07 6.75 -7.99
C CYS A 92 6.46 5.28 -8.17
N ARG A 93 7.16 4.74 -7.18
CA ARG A 93 7.65 3.36 -7.25
C ARG A 93 6.74 2.43 -6.46
N LEU A 94 6.27 1.36 -7.09
CA LEU A 94 5.53 0.33 -6.39
C LEU A 94 6.47 -0.47 -5.50
N ILE A 95 6.11 -0.59 -4.23
CA ILE A 95 6.77 -1.50 -3.30
C ILE A 95 6.04 -2.84 -3.29
N GLY A 96 4.73 -2.82 -3.21
CA GLY A 96 3.94 -4.03 -3.29
C GLY A 96 2.46 -3.79 -3.19
N THR A 97 1.68 -4.69 -3.79
CA THR A 97 0.23 -4.65 -3.76
C THR A 97 -0.29 -5.58 -2.67
N CYS A 98 -1.18 -5.08 -1.84
CA CYS A 98 -1.73 -5.86 -0.73
C CYS A 98 -2.67 -6.94 -1.25
N MET A 99 -2.31 -8.20 -1.01
CA MET A 99 -3.08 -9.37 -1.43
C MET A 99 -3.98 -9.86 -0.31
N ALA A 100 -3.52 -9.75 0.93
CA ALA A 100 -4.23 -10.25 2.09
C ALA A 100 -3.69 -9.60 3.36
N VAL A 101 -4.43 -9.76 4.45
CA VAL A 101 -4.05 -9.24 5.78
C VAL A 101 -4.13 -10.39 6.77
N GLN A 102 -3.15 -10.48 7.62
CA GLN A 102 -3.12 -11.46 8.72
C GLN A 102 -3.15 -10.78 10.06
#